data_a45d492c0d3c86a7fb282d08308d2b0e
#
_entry.id   a45d492c0d3c86a7fb282d08308d2b0e
#
_cell.length_a   1.000
_cell.length_b   1.000
_cell.length_c   1.000
_cell.angle_alpha   90.00
_cell.angle_beta   90.00
_cell.angle_gamma   90.00
#
_symmetry.space_group_name_H-M   'P 1'
#
loop_
_entity.id
_entity.type
_entity.pdbx_description
1 polymer ?
#
loop_
_entity_poly.entity_id
_entity_poly.type
_entity_poly.pdbx_seq_one_letter_code
_entity_poly.pdbx_strand_id
1 'polypeptide(L)'
;MNDTHRPYQRCTNCVMDTSDSAITFDEHGVCDFCNDFYQNIQPPWQDKLKDPDLLRRTAEQIKAASKGRKYDCIIGMSGGVDSSYLCYVAKELMGLNPLVYSVDTGWNLNVAVENIERIVKALDLDMYLSLIHI
;
A
#
# COMPACT_ATOMS: atom_id res chain seq x y z
N MET A 1 18.76 33.75 -14.43
CA MET A 1 18.37 32.85 -13.34
C MET A 1 17.69 33.72 -12.30
N ASN A 2 16.38 33.84 -12.34
CA ASN A 2 15.63 34.61 -11.35
C ASN A 2 15.34 33.72 -10.17
N ASP A 3 16.18 33.83 -9.16
CA ASP A 3 15.93 33.28 -7.84
C ASP A 3 14.89 34.19 -7.15
N THR A 4 13.62 34.01 -7.50
CA THR A 4 12.53 34.64 -6.77
C THR A 4 12.43 33.90 -5.44
N HIS A 5 13.10 34.43 -4.43
CA HIS A 5 13.04 33.94 -3.04
C HIS A 5 11.57 33.98 -2.59
N ARG A 6 10.86 32.89 -2.83
CA ARG A 6 9.50 32.70 -2.34
C ARG A 6 9.54 32.71 -0.81
N PRO A 7 8.72 33.52 -0.12
CA PRO A 7 8.68 33.54 1.34
C PRO A 7 8.41 32.13 1.88
N TYR A 8 9.10 31.78 2.96
CA TYR A 8 8.83 30.50 3.63
C TYR A 8 7.39 30.48 4.14
N GLN A 9 6.67 29.44 3.77
CA GLN A 9 5.32 29.17 4.23
C GLN A 9 5.15 27.66 4.43
N ARG A 10 4.54 27.28 5.54
CA ARG A 10 4.14 25.90 5.84
C ARG A 10 2.63 25.79 5.81
N CYS A 11 2.14 24.65 5.33
CA CYS A 11 0.71 24.34 5.34
C CYS A 11 0.13 24.39 6.76
N THR A 12 -1.05 24.98 6.91
CA THR A 12 -1.74 25.07 8.20
C THR A 12 -2.31 23.73 8.65
N ASN A 13 -2.44 22.75 7.74
CA ASN A 13 -3.05 21.45 8.01
C ASN A 13 -2.03 20.28 8.04
N CYS A 14 -0.94 20.35 7.29
CA CYS A 14 0.07 19.28 7.24
C CYS A 14 1.51 19.83 7.36
N VAL A 15 2.51 18.98 7.14
CA VAL A 15 3.93 19.35 7.27
C VAL A 15 4.57 19.90 5.99
N MET A 16 3.85 19.91 4.87
CA MET A 16 4.36 20.41 3.59
C MET A 16 4.60 21.91 3.64
N ASP A 17 5.64 22.36 2.95
CA ASP A 17 6.05 23.76 2.93
C ASP A 17 6.62 24.19 1.58
N THR A 18 7.08 25.43 1.50
CA THR A 18 7.65 26.04 0.29
C THR A 18 9.01 25.49 -0.14
N SER A 19 9.56 24.47 0.54
CA SER A 19 10.71 23.73 0.03
C SER A 19 10.34 22.89 -1.23
N ASP A 20 9.07 22.53 -1.37
CA ASP A 20 8.53 22.09 -2.65
C ASP A 20 8.23 23.32 -3.51
N SER A 21 8.97 23.48 -4.61
CA SER A 21 8.83 24.64 -5.50
C SER A 21 7.47 24.69 -6.22
N ALA A 22 6.77 23.57 -6.34
CA ALA A 22 5.49 23.45 -7.04
C ALA A 22 4.27 23.66 -6.12
N ILE A 23 4.45 23.57 -4.78
CA ILE A 23 3.34 23.66 -3.81
C ILE A 23 2.61 25.01 -3.92
N THR A 24 1.29 24.96 -3.86
CA THR A 24 0.43 26.15 -3.76
C THR A 24 -0.38 26.12 -2.48
N PHE A 25 -0.83 27.28 -2.03
CA PHE A 25 -1.66 27.43 -0.83
C PHE A 25 -2.90 28.24 -1.17
N ASP A 26 -4.01 27.89 -0.55
CA ASP A 26 -5.24 28.65 -0.62
C ASP A 26 -5.20 29.87 0.35
N GLU A 27 -6.32 30.61 0.41
CA GLU A 27 -6.49 31.79 1.27
C GLU A 27 -6.39 31.50 2.77
N HIS A 28 -6.57 30.22 3.16
CA HIS A 28 -6.45 29.74 4.54
C HIS A 28 -5.06 29.17 4.87
N GLY A 29 -4.15 29.17 3.87
CA GLY A 29 -2.82 28.62 4.02
C GLY A 29 -2.78 27.09 3.96
N VAL A 30 -3.84 26.43 3.48
CA VAL A 30 -3.88 24.98 3.25
C VAL A 30 -3.28 24.68 1.89
N CYS A 31 -2.38 23.68 1.81
CA CYS A 31 -1.74 23.34 0.56
C CYS A 31 -2.66 22.56 -0.40
N ASP A 32 -2.31 22.61 -1.68
CA ASP A 32 -2.99 21.91 -2.77
C ASP A 32 -3.05 20.39 -2.55
N PHE A 33 -2.02 19.76 -1.97
CA PHE A 33 -2.04 18.34 -1.60
C PHE A 33 -3.14 18.02 -0.58
N CYS A 34 -3.31 18.86 0.44
CA CYS A 34 -4.39 18.70 1.42
C CYS A 34 -5.76 18.91 0.77
N ASN A 35 -5.89 19.94 -0.06
CA ASN A 35 -7.14 20.23 -0.76
C ASN A 35 -7.52 19.09 -1.69
N ASP A 36 -6.57 18.54 -2.46
CA ASP A 36 -6.82 17.37 -3.30
C ASP A 36 -7.19 16.13 -2.49
N PHE A 37 -6.49 15.89 -1.37
CA PHE A 37 -6.80 14.77 -0.49
C PHE A 37 -8.24 14.80 0.01
N TYR A 38 -8.68 15.94 0.57
CA TYR A 38 -10.03 16.05 1.13
C TYR A 38 -11.14 16.10 0.08
N GLN A 39 -10.84 16.62 -1.11
CA GLN A 39 -11.85 16.74 -2.18
C GLN A 39 -11.97 15.46 -3.02
N ASN A 40 -10.86 14.80 -3.32
CA ASN A 40 -10.82 13.77 -4.34
C ASN A 40 -10.41 12.38 -3.80
N ILE A 41 -9.56 12.31 -2.77
CA ILE A 41 -9.01 11.03 -2.29
C ILE A 41 -9.81 10.48 -1.13
N GLN A 42 -10.03 11.29 -0.10
CA GLN A 42 -10.69 10.84 1.14
C GLN A 42 -12.15 10.38 0.95
N PRO A 43 -13.03 11.11 0.19
CA PRO A 43 -14.43 10.73 0.11
C PRO A 43 -14.68 9.32 -0.45
N PRO A 44 -14.05 8.92 -1.58
CA PRO A 44 -14.21 7.55 -2.09
C PRO A 44 -13.73 6.47 -1.12
N TRP A 45 -12.71 6.76 -0.30
CA TRP A 45 -12.23 5.84 0.73
C TRP A 45 -13.23 5.71 1.88
N GLN A 46 -13.76 6.82 2.37
CA GLN A 46 -14.76 6.82 3.45
C GLN A 46 -16.02 6.04 3.07
N ASP A 47 -16.48 6.18 1.84
CA ASP A 47 -17.64 5.44 1.34
C ASP A 47 -17.37 3.93 1.26
N LYS A 48 -16.18 3.53 0.81
CA LYS A 48 -15.78 2.13 0.80
C LYS A 48 -15.68 1.52 2.20
N LEU A 49 -15.17 2.27 3.18
CA LEU A 49 -15.03 1.80 4.56
C LEU A 49 -16.40 1.58 5.27
N LYS A 50 -17.47 2.21 4.78
CA LYS A 50 -18.83 2.02 5.30
C LYS A 50 -19.51 0.78 4.73
N ASP A 51 -18.95 0.14 3.72
CA ASP A 51 -19.53 -1.01 3.05
C ASP A 51 -19.12 -2.31 3.74
N PRO A 52 -20.01 -2.95 4.51
CA PRO A 52 -19.69 -4.18 5.24
C PRO A 52 -19.38 -5.37 4.33
N ASP A 53 -19.85 -5.32 3.09
CA ASP A 53 -19.69 -6.39 2.13
C ASP A 53 -18.51 -6.21 1.17
N LEU A 54 -17.77 -5.11 1.29
CA LEU A 54 -16.68 -4.78 0.35
C LEU A 54 -15.67 -5.92 0.23
N LEU A 55 -15.22 -6.46 1.37
CA LEU A 55 -14.22 -7.52 1.40
C LEU A 55 -14.72 -8.79 0.69
N ARG A 56 -15.94 -9.19 0.99
CA ARG A 56 -16.59 -10.37 0.37
C ARG A 56 -16.74 -10.21 -1.15
N ARG A 57 -17.29 -9.08 -1.60
CA ARG A 57 -17.45 -8.83 -3.04
C ARG A 57 -16.11 -8.77 -3.78
N THR A 58 -15.10 -8.17 -3.16
CA THR A 58 -13.74 -8.13 -3.72
C THR A 58 -13.15 -9.55 -3.84
N ALA A 59 -13.34 -10.40 -2.83
CA ALA A 59 -12.90 -11.78 -2.86
C ALA A 59 -13.59 -12.58 -3.99
N GLU A 60 -14.91 -12.40 -4.14
CA GLU A 60 -15.68 -13.04 -5.22
C GLU A 60 -15.20 -12.60 -6.61
N GLN A 61 -14.90 -11.31 -6.80
CA GLN A 61 -14.37 -10.80 -8.07
C GLN A 61 -13.01 -11.39 -8.40
N ILE A 62 -12.10 -11.47 -7.41
CA ILE A 62 -10.76 -12.04 -7.57
C ILE A 62 -10.89 -13.54 -7.93
N LYS A 63 -11.71 -14.31 -7.21
CA LYS A 63 -11.95 -15.73 -7.48
C LYS A 63 -12.55 -15.96 -8.86
N ALA A 64 -13.47 -15.11 -9.29
CA ALA A 64 -14.06 -15.20 -10.61
C ALA A 64 -13.01 -14.95 -11.72
N ALA A 65 -12.13 -13.96 -11.52
CA ALA A 65 -11.06 -13.63 -12.46
C ALA A 65 -9.94 -14.69 -12.52
N SER A 66 -9.72 -15.42 -11.43
CA SER A 66 -8.67 -16.44 -11.31
C SER A 66 -9.15 -17.87 -11.62
N LYS A 67 -10.40 -18.04 -12.02
CA LYS A 67 -11.00 -19.36 -12.24
C LYS A 67 -10.12 -20.27 -13.12
N GLY A 68 -9.80 -21.44 -12.59
CA GLY A 68 -8.95 -22.43 -13.25
C GLY A 68 -7.45 -22.22 -13.10
N ARG A 69 -7.03 -21.21 -12.35
CA ARG A 69 -5.61 -20.96 -12.00
C ARG A 69 -5.29 -21.56 -10.63
N LYS A 70 -3.99 -21.87 -10.41
CA LYS A 70 -3.51 -22.36 -9.11
C LYS A 70 -3.62 -21.28 -8.03
N TYR A 71 -3.34 -20.02 -8.37
CA TYR A 71 -3.36 -18.90 -7.45
C TYR A 71 -4.42 -17.88 -7.87
N ASP A 72 -5.08 -17.30 -6.87
CA ASP A 72 -6.10 -16.27 -7.09
C ASP A 72 -5.49 -14.91 -7.34
N CYS A 73 -4.38 -14.61 -6.69
CA CYS A 73 -3.66 -13.33 -6.80
C CYS A 73 -2.18 -13.50 -6.42
N ILE A 74 -1.42 -12.43 -6.61
CA ILE A 74 -0.02 -12.31 -6.17
C ILE A 74 0.05 -11.20 -5.12
N ILE A 75 0.80 -11.45 -4.03
CA ILE A 75 1.03 -10.47 -2.97
C ILE A 75 2.52 -10.25 -2.83
N GLY A 76 2.97 -9.00 -3.02
CA GLY A 76 4.34 -8.59 -2.70
C GLY A 76 4.54 -8.52 -1.19
N MET A 77 5.59 -9.20 -0.68
CA MET A 77 5.85 -9.28 0.75
C MET A 77 7.26 -8.78 1.09
N SER A 78 7.31 -7.76 1.95
CA SER A 78 8.56 -7.13 2.42
C SER A 78 8.95 -7.56 3.84
N GLY A 79 8.14 -8.37 4.52
CA GLY A 79 8.34 -8.72 5.93
C GLY A 79 7.92 -7.63 6.93
N GLY A 80 7.37 -6.50 6.43
CA GLY A 80 6.74 -5.47 7.26
C GLY A 80 5.32 -5.84 7.65
N VAL A 81 4.75 -5.10 8.62
CA VAL A 81 3.43 -5.38 9.19
C VAL A 81 2.31 -5.35 8.16
N ASP A 82 2.32 -4.36 7.26
CA ASP A 82 1.22 -4.15 6.30
C ASP A 82 1.12 -5.30 5.29
N SER A 83 2.26 -5.69 4.68
CA SER A 83 2.30 -6.80 3.73
C SER A 83 2.00 -8.15 4.38
N SER A 84 2.43 -8.34 5.63
CA SER A 84 2.11 -9.53 6.42
C SER A 84 0.62 -9.60 6.74
N TYR A 85 0.02 -8.49 7.17
CA TYR A 85 -1.41 -8.42 7.44
C TYR A 85 -2.26 -8.61 6.17
N LEU A 86 -1.80 -8.09 5.03
CA LEU A 86 -2.47 -8.32 3.75
C LEU A 86 -2.52 -9.81 3.38
N CYS A 87 -1.45 -10.57 3.65
CA CYS A 87 -1.45 -12.03 3.44
C CYS A 87 -2.50 -12.73 4.32
N TYR A 88 -2.61 -12.33 5.60
CA TYR A 88 -3.63 -12.83 6.51
C TYR A 88 -5.05 -12.49 6.01
N VAL A 89 -5.31 -11.26 5.62
CA VAL A 89 -6.61 -10.85 5.08
C VAL A 89 -6.96 -11.66 3.85
N ALA A 90 -6.04 -11.80 2.89
CA ALA A 90 -6.28 -12.56 1.67
C ALA A 90 -6.57 -14.03 1.95
N LYS A 91 -5.77 -14.68 2.80
CA LYS A 91 -5.90 -16.11 3.08
C LYS A 91 -7.09 -16.41 3.99
N GLU A 92 -7.13 -15.77 5.18
CA GLU A 92 -8.07 -16.14 6.23
C GLU A 92 -9.42 -15.44 6.12
N LEU A 93 -9.43 -14.15 5.76
CA LEU A 93 -10.69 -13.39 5.72
C LEU A 93 -11.38 -13.46 4.35
N MET A 94 -10.62 -13.47 3.26
CA MET A 94 -11.14 -13.54 1.90
C MET A 94 -11.20 -14.98 1.35
N GLY A 95 -10.51 -15.93 1.98
CA GLY A 95 -10.41 -17.31 1.56
C GLY A 95 -9.78 -17.47 0.17
N LEU A 96 -8.81 -16.62 -0.16
CA LEU A 96 -8.04 -16.67 -1.39
C LEU A 96 -6.84 -17.59 -1.26
N ASN A 97 -6.29 -18.03 -2.39
CA ASN A 97 -5.02 -18.74 -2.48
C ASN A 97 -3.96 -17.87 -3.15
N PRO A 98 -3.33 -16.92 -2.40
CA PRO A 98 -2.33 -16.04 -2.98
C PRO A 98 -0.98 -16.74 -3.19
N LEU A 99 -0.25 -16.34 -4.24
CA LEU A 99 1.18 -16.56 -4.36
C LEU A 99 1.90 -15.38 -3.70
N VAL A 100 2.73 -15.65 -2.71
CA VAL A 100 3.60 -14.62 -2.12
C VAL A 100 4.82 -14.43 -3.01
N TYR A 101 5.15 -13.17 -3.30
CA TYR A 101 6.32 -12.78 -4.08
C TYR A 101 7.22 -11.88 -3.26
N SER A 102 8.47 -12.23 -3.10
CA SER A 102 9.47 -11.39 -2.44
C SER A 102 10.70 -11.23 -3.31
N VAL A 103 11.32 -10.06 -3.24
CA VAL A 103 12.56 -9.75 -3.96
C VAL A 103 13.68 -9.59 -2.95
N ASP A 104 14.71 -10.41 -3.04
CA ASP A 104 15.92 -10.22 -2.27
C ASP A 104 16.91 -9.38 -3.08
N THR A 105 17.11 -8.16 -2.61
CA THR A 105 18.06 -7.20 -3.19
C THR A 105 19.40 -7.19 -2.47
N GLY A 106 19.61 -8.08 -1.50
CA GLY A 106 20.80 -8.09 -0.64
C GLY A 106 20.79 -7.03 0.49
N TRP A 107 19.71 -6.24 0.62
CA TRP A 107 19.57 -5.18 1.62
C TRP A 107 18.52 -5.48 2.68
N ASN A 108 17.96 -6.68 2.65
CA ASN A 108 16.89 -7.06 3.57
C ASN A 108 17.44 -7.20 5.00
N LEU A 109 16.72 -6.65 5.97
CA LEU A 109 17.01 -6.89 7.38
C LEU A 109 16.67 -8.35 7.74
N ASN A 110 17.49 -9.00 8.56
CA ASN A 110 17.27 -10.39 8.99
C ASN A 110 15.87 -10.59 9.61
N VAL A 111 15.41 -9.61 10.41
CA VAL A 111 14.08 -9.66 11.02
C VAL A 111 12.97 -9.66 9.97
N ALA A 112 13.14 -8.96 8.85
CA ALA A 112 12.16 -8.97 7.77
C ALA A 112 12.10 -10.33 7.07
N VAL A 113 13.26 -10.94 6.81
CA VAL A 113 13.35 -12.29 6.22
C VAL A 113 12.68 -13.32 7.13
N GLU A 114 13.00 -13.31 8.45
CA GLU A 114 12.37 -14.19 9.41
C GLU A 114 10.86 -14.01 9.49
N ASN A 115 10.36 -12.78 9.40
CA ASN A 115 8.93 -12.51 9.38
C ASN A 115 8.26 -13.11 8.16
N ILE A 116 8.87 -12.96 6.97
CA ILE A 116 8.36 -13.57 5.73
C ILE A 116 8.21 -15.08 5.91
N GLU A 117 9.28 -15.76 6.35
CA GLU A 117 9.27 -17.21 6.56
C GLU A 117 8.19 -17.66 7.54
N ARG A 118 8.06 -16.96 8.67
CA ARG A 118 7.05 -17.26 9.69
C ARG A 118 5.63 -17.13 9.16
N ILE A 119 5.34 -16.05 8.43
CA ILE A 119 4.00 -15.79 7.86
C ILE A 119 3.67 -16.81 6.78
N VAL A 120 4.58 -17.04 5.84
CA VAL A 120 4.40 -18.03 4.76
C VAL A 120 4.09 -19.41 5.34
N LYS A 121 4.87 -19.83 6.35
CA LYS A 121 4.65 -21.11 7.04
C LYS A 121 3.34 -21.14 7.83
N ALA A 122 3.02 -20.09 8.58
CA ALA A 122 1.83 -20.04 9.43
C ALA A 122 0.53 -20.06 8.65
N LEU A 123 0.52 -19.43 7.47
CA LEU A 123 -0.66 -19.34 6.58
C LEU A 123 -0.67 -20.40 5.47
N ASP A 124 0.30 -21.31 5.46
CA ASP A 124 0.46 -22.34 4.41
C ASP A 124 0.37 -21.71 3.00
N LEU A 125 1.30 -20.80 2.71
CA LEU A 125 1.37 -20.06 1.45
C LEU A 125 2.52 -20.55 0.59
N ASP A 126 2.32 -20.59 -0.72
CA ASP A 126 3.42 -20.73 -1.67
C ASP A 126 4.14 -19.39 -1.82
N MET A 127 5.48 -19.42 -1.84
CA MET A 127 6.30 -18.24 -2.02
C MET A 127 7.26 -18.40 -3.20
N TYR A 128 7.37 -17.32 -3.98
CA TYR A 128 8.42 -17.16 -4.99
C TYR A 128 9.40 -16.08 -4.55
N LEU A 129 10.67 -16.46 -4.39
CA LEU A 129 11.76 -15.55 -4.06
C LEU A 129 12.54 -15.22 -5.33
N SER A 130 12.57 -13.95 -5.71
CA SER A 130 13.41 -13.45 -6.79
C SER A 130 14.71 -12.91 -6.22
N LEU A 131 15.85 -13.40 -6.72
CA LEU A 131 17.16 -12.90 -6.34
C LEU A 131 17.60 -11.88 -7.40
N ILE A 132 17.88 -10.67 -7.00
CA ILE A 132 18.51 -9.66 -7.85
C ILE A 132 20.00 -9.68 -7.53
N HIS A 133 20.77 -10.23 -8.44
CA HIS A 133 22.24 -10.11 -8.40
C HIS A 133 22.61 -8.73 -8.97
N ILE A 134 23.15 -7.88 -8.12
CA ILE A 134 23.77 -6.60 -8.50
C ILE A 134 25.21 -6.85 -8.89
#